data_f148d088d28bfc0df5fa67dcab6ae25b
#
_entry.id   f148d088d28bfc0df5fa67dcab6ae25b
#
_cell.length_a   1.000
_cell.length_b   1.000
_cell.length_c   1.000
_cell.angle_alpha   90.00
_cell.angle_beta   90.00
_cell.angle_gamma   90.00
#
_symmetry.space_group_name_H-M   'P 1'
#
loop_
_entity.id
_entity.type
_entity.pdbx_description
1 polymer ?
#
loop_
_entity_poly.entity_id
_entity_poly.type
_entity_poly.pdbx_seq_one_letter_code
_entity_poly.pdbx_strand_id
1 'polypeptide(L)'
;MKNLFISGTQVSMLKKTLITTFTFFLSFQSLTEVKELTILHTNDLHAHLFPRIAPWISESRKIGGFANLATLVKQEKQFNPSAILIDAGDYFSGPYLSTLTEGEAVIKSMNYLGIDAACIGNHEFDHGWDNMLEQIKEAEFPILNGNIFYEGPDKLVWDNPYIILEREGLRIGIIGLHG
;
A
#
# COMPACT_ATOMS: atom_id res chain seq x y z
N MET A 1 -3.19 0.23 78.16
CA MET A 1 -3.00 -0.34 76.77
C MET A 1 -4.32 -0.93 76.32
N LYS A 2 -4.95 -0.32 75.33
CA LYS A 2 -6.20 -0.84 74.77
C LYS A 2 -5.80 -1.76 73.60
N ASN A 3 -6.04 -3.08 73.74
CA ASN A 3 -5.86 -4.01 72.67
C ASN A 3 -7.01 -3.83 71.65
N LEU A 4 -6.65 -3.45 70.43
CA LEU A 4 -7.60 -3.36 69.34
C LEU A 4 -7.79 -4.79 68.72
N PHE A 5 -8.90 -5.46 69.01
CA PHE A 5 -9.29 -6.71 68.42
C PHE A 5 -9.98 -6.42 67.07
N ILE A 6 -9.31 -6.70 65.96
CA ILE A 6 -9.98 -6.68 64.65
C ILE A 6 -10.69 -8.02 64.47
N SER A 7 -12.02 -8.00 64.32
CA SER A 7 -12.82 -9.22 64.16
C SER A 7 -12.52 -9.92 62.82
N GLY A 8 -12.56 -11.24 62.81
CA GLY A 8 -12.27 -12.07 61.62
C GLY A 8 -13.10 -11.68 60.38
N THR A 9 -14.27 -11.09 60.56
CA THR A 9 -15.13 -10.54 59.51
C THR A 9 -14.56 -9.34 58.78
N GLN A 10 -13.88 -8.41 59.52
CA GLN A 10 -13.24 -7.23 58.89
C GLN A 10 -12.02 -7.60 58.07
N VAL A 11 -11.24 -8.59 58.50
CA VAL A 11 -10.07 -9.11 57.72
C VAL A 11 -10.53 -9.81 56.45
N SER A 12 -11.65 -10.54 56.49
CA SER A 12 -12.26 -11.20 55.33
C SER A 12 -12.79 -10.18 54.29
N MET A 13 -13.44 -9.10 54.76
CA MET A 13 -13.89 -8.02 53.86
C MET A 13 -12.73 -7.30 53.21
N LEU A 14 -11.67 -6.96 53.96
CA LEU A 14 -10.48 -6.28 53.42
C LEU A 14 -9.78 -7.15 52.35
N LYS A 15 -9.64 -8.46 52.61
CA LYS A 15 -9.08 -9.39 51.61
C LYS A 15 -9.92 -9.49 50.35
N LYS A 16 -11.25 -9.56 50.47
CA LYS A 16 -12.16 -9.61 49.31
C LYS A 16 -12.09 -8.30 48.51
N THR A 17 -12.09 -7.14 49.15
CA THR A 17 -11.96 -5.83 48.49
C THR A 17 -10.62 -5.69 47.80
N LEU A 18 -9.51 -6.13 48.42
CA LEU A 18 -8.18 -6.08 47.81
C LEU A 18 -8.06 -6.98 46.60
N ILE A 19 -8.61 -8.21 46.66
CA ILE A 19 -8.61 -9.14 45.52
C ILE A 19 -9.46 -8.60 44.38
N THR A 20 -10.65 -8.04 44.65
CA THR A 20 -11.53 -7.47 43.63
C THR A 20 -10.91 -6.24 42.96
N THR A 21 -10.26 -5.37 43.72
CA THR A 21 -9.56 -4.18 43.20
C THR A 21 -8.35 -4.60 42.34
N PHE A 22 -7.60 -5.61 42.79
CA PHE A 22 -6.45 -6.10 42.03
C PHE A 22 -6.87 -6.82 40.73
N THR A 23 -7.97 -7.58 40.75
CA THR A 23 -8.53 -8.22 39.54
C THR A 23 -9.09 -7.17 38.56
N PHE A 24 -9.69 -6.10 39.08
CA PHE A 24 -10.17 -4.99 38.23
C PHE A 24 -9.03 -4.21 37.58
N PHE A 25 -7.90 -4.03 38.28
CA PHE A 25 -6.71 -3.38 37.72
C PHE A 25 -6.00 -4.24 36.65
N LEU A 26 -6.03 -5.57 36.79
CA LEU A 26 -5.46 -6.48 35.79
C LEU A 26 -6.28 -6.54 34.48
N SER A 27 -7.59 -6.25 34.53
CA SER A 27 -8.45 -6.26 33.36
C SER A 27 -8.33 -4.96 32.51
N PHE A 28 -7.60 -3.94 32.97
CA PHE A 28 -7.40 -2.67 32.27
C PHE A 28 -6.03 -2.55 31.58
N GLN A 29 -5.26 -3.60 31.51
CA GLN A 29 -4.15 -3.63 30.54
C GLN A 29 -4.76 -3.89 29.17
N SER A 30 -5.20 -2.85 28.49
CA SER A 30 -5.34 -2.89 27.04
C SER A 30 -3.94 -3.13 26.50
N LEU A 31 -3.66 -4.36 26.13
CA LEU A 31 -2.50 -4.67 25.30
C LEU A 31 -2.68 -3.86 24.03
N THR A 32 -1.98 -2.74 23.92
CA THR A 32 -1.86 -2.02 22.66
C THR A 32 -1.11 -2.96 21.73
N GLU A 33 -1.85 -3.64 20.88
CA GLU A 33 -1.27 -4.47 19.84
C GLU A 33 -0.56 -3.53 18.84
N VAL A 34 0.75 -3.68 18.72
CA VAL A 34 1.51 -3.00 17.67
C VAL A 34 1.25 -3.77 16.38
N LYS A 35 0.72 -3.09 15.37
CA LYS A 35 0.49 -3.65 14.04
C LYS A 35 1.57 -3.10 13.09
N GLU A 36 2.20 -4.00 12.37
CA GLU A 36 3.18 -3.65 11.36
C GLU A 36 2.52 -3.71 9.99
N LEU A 37 2.82 -2.75 9.14
CA LEU A 37 2.40 -2.71 7.74
C LEU A 37 3.63 -2.52 6.85
N THR A 38 3.83 -3.43 5.93
CA THR A 38 4.84 -3.29 4.88
C THR A 38 4.21 -2.66 3.64
N ILE A 39 4.79 -1.56 3.18
CA ILE A 39 4.41 -0.89 1.93
C ILE A 39 5.56 -1.03 0.96
N LEU A 40 5.31 -1.73 -0.14
CA LEU A 40 6.17 -1.77 -1.32
C LEU A 40 5.69 -0.67 -2.27
N HIS A 41 6.60 0.10 -2.81
CA HIS A 41 6.22 1.12 -3.79
C HIS A 41 7.15 1.15 -4.98
N THR A 42 6.59 1.53 -6.12
CA THR A 42 7.30 1.84 -7.35
C THR A 42 6.84 3.20 -7.87
N ASN A 43 7.67 3.81 -8.69
CA ASN A 43 7.40 5.03 -9.44
C ASN A 43 8.35 5.07 -10.63
N ASP A 44 8.02 5.87 -11.65
CA ASP A 44 8.90 6.08 -12.82
C ASP A 44 9.38 4.77 -13.44
N LEU A 45 8.50 3.80 -13.61
CA LEU A 45 8.85 2.50 -14.21
C LEU A 45 9.22 2.65 -15.69
N HIS A 46 8.66 3.67 -16.37
CA HIS A 46 9.00 4.05 -17.73
C HIS A 46 9.16 2.87 -18.67
N ALA A 47 8.22 1.93 -18.63
CA ALA A 47 8.18 0.73 -19.45
C ALA A 47 9.49 -0.09 -19.50
N HIS A 48 10.34 0.03 -18.48
CA HIS A 48 11.57 -0.76 -18.40
C HIS A 48 11.28 -2.23 -18.07
N LEU A 49 10.55 -2.91 -18.96
CA LEU A 49 10.13 -4.30 -18.79
C LEU A 49 11.31 -5.28 -18.78
N PHE A 50 12.40 -4.97 -19.49
CA PHE A 50 13.57 -5.84 -19.62
C PHE A 50 14.78 -5.33 -18.84
N PRO A 51 15.60 -6.22 -18.28
CA PRO A 51 16.86 -5.84 -17.64
C PRO A 51 17.81 -5.14 -18.64
N ARG A 52 18.45 -4.07 -18.19
CA ARG A 52 19.39 -3.27 -18.99
C ARG A 52 20.73 -3.08 -18.28
N ILE A 53 21.77 -2.74 -19.04
CA ILE A 53 23.02 -2.25 -18.48
C ILE A 53 22.78 -0.85 -17.91
N ALA A 54 23.19 -0.63 -16.66
CA ALA A 54 23.20 0.66 -16.00
C ALA A 54 24.65 0.96 -15.56
N PRO A 55 25.45 1.67 -16.40
CA PRO A 55 26.90 1.82 -16.19
C PRO A 55 27.26 2.45 -14.84
N TRP A 56 26.40 3.30 -14.30
CA TRP A 56 26.57 3.93 -12.96
C TRP A 56 26.41 2.95 -11.79
N ILE A 57 25.91 1.72 -12.03
CA ILE A 57 25.80 0.65 -11.04
C ILE A 57 26.72 -0.51 -11.42
N SER A 58 26.73 -0.91 -12.70
CA SER A 58 27.57 -2.01 -13.20
C SER A 58 27.73 -1.89 -14.72
N GLU A 59 28.97 -1.93 -15.20
CA GLU A 59 29.28 -1.87 -16.62
C GLU A 59 28.98 -3.17 -17.38
N SER A 60 28.88 -4.30 -16.66
CA SER A 60 28.76 -5.63 -17.27
C SER A 60 27.48 -6.37 -16.92
N ARG A 61 26.84 -6.03 -15.81
CA ARG A 61 25.64 -6.74 -15.34
C ARG A 61 24.37 -5.99 -15.71
N LYS A 62 23.43 -6.70 -16.33
CA LYS A 62 22.08 -6.20 -16.53
C LYS A 62 21.34 -6.16 -15.20
N ILE A 63 20.59 -5.10 -14.96
CA ILE A 63 19.79 -4.86 -13.74
C ILE A 63 18.37 -4.44 -14.10
N GLY A 64 17.47 -4.50 -13.12
CA GLY A 64 16.07 -4.12 -13.28
C GLY A 64 15.26 -5.12 -14.08
N GLY A 65 14.16 -4.63 -14.66
CA GLY A 65 13.18 -5.41 -15.40
C GLY A 65 12.10 -6.03 -14.54
N PHE A 66 10.89 -6.12 -15.10
CA PHE A 66 9.69 -6.57 -14.36
C PHE A 66 9.80 -8.00 -13.82
N ALA A 67 10.48 -8.92 -14.50
CA ALA A 67 10.67 -10.27 -14.01
C ALA A 67 11.48 -10.32 -12.69
N ASN A 68 12.51 -9.47 -12.58
CA ASN A 68 13.27 -9.33 -11.34
C ASN A 68 12.44 -8.63 -10.26
N LEU A 69 11.72 -7.57 -10.62
CA LEU A 69 10.80 -6.88 -9.72
C LEU A 69 9.73 -7.84 -9.18
N ALA A 70 9.09 -8.62 -10.07
CA ALA A 70 8.10 -9.62 -9.66
C ALA A 70 8.67 -10.67 -8.70
N THR A 71 9.93 -11.06 -8.90
CA THR A 71 10.61 -11.99 -7.99
C THR A 71 10.78 -11.37 -6.60
N LEU A 72 11.21 -10.11 -6.53
CA LEU A 72 11.39 -9.40 -5.25
C LEU A 72 10.05 -9.16 -4.55
N VAL A 73 9.05 -8.70 -5.27
CA VAL A 73 7.69 -8.51 -4.72
C VAL A 73 7.13 -9.83 -4.17
N LYS A 74 7.28 -10.93 -4.93
CA LYS A 74 6.83 -12.25 -4.48
C LYS A 74 7.57 -12.71 -3.22
N GLN A 75 8.88 -12.53 -3.15
CA GLN A 75 9.67 -12.86 -1.97
C GLN A 75 9.22 -12.04 -0.76
N GLU A 76 9.04 -10.73 -0.93
CA GLU A 76 8.59 -9.86 0.16
C GLU A 76 7.19 -10.23 0.65
N LYS A 77 6.23 -10.46 -0.26
CA LYS A 77 4.88 -10.91 0.09
C LYS A 77 4.84 -12.32 0.71
N GLN A 78 5.88 -13.15 0.55
CA GLN A 78 6.01 -14.42 1.30
C GLN A 78 6.38 -14.20 2.77
N PHE A 79 7.24 -13.21 3.06
CA PHE A 79 7.62 -12.85 4.43
C PHE A 79 6.55 -11.98 5.11
N ASN A 80 5.92 -11.10 4.35
CA ASN A 80 4.91 -10.15 4.79
C ASN A 80 3.64 -10.29 3.93
N PRO A 81 2.77 -11.30 4.20
CA PRO A 81 1.59 -11.57 3.36
C PRO A 81 0.58 -10.42 3.29
N SER A 82 0.59 -9.54 4.30
CA SER A 82 -0.24 -8.34 4.37
C SER A 82 0.36 -7.13 3.63
N ALA A 83 1.59 -7.26 3.09
CA ALA A 83 2.23 -6.18 2.35
C ALA A 83 1.38 -5.70 1.18
N ILE A 84 1.30 -4.38 1.02
CA ILE A 84 0.66 -3.74 -0.12
C ILE A 84 1.71 -3.25 -1.11
N LEU A 85 1.39 -3.31 -2.41
CA LEU A 85 2.23 -2.82 -3.49
C LEU A 85 1.49 -1.68 -4.20
N ILE A 86 2.08 -0.49 -4.18
CA ILE A 86 1.51 0.71 -4.83
C ILE A 86 2.48 1.27 -5.86
N ASP A 87 1.92 1.95 -6.87
CA ASP A 87 2.72 2.65 -7.89
C ASP A 87 2.34 4.14 -7.94
N ALA A 88 3.34 5.02 -7.99
CA ALA A 88 3.15 6.46 -7.94
C ALA A 88 3.11 7.15 -9.31
N GLY A 89 2.95 6.38 -10.40
CA GLY A 89 2.80 6.92 -11.76
C GLY A 89 4.09 6.91 -12.58
N ASP A 90 3.99 7.42 -13.81
CA ASP A 90 5.04 7.41 -14.83
C ASP A 90 5.50 5.99 -15.19
N TYR A 91 4.54 5.08 -15.34
CA TYR A 91 4.85 3.71 -15.77
C TYR A 91 4.85 3.53 -17.28
N PHE A 92 4.21 4.44 -18.07
CA PHE A 92 4.31 4.45 -19.53
C PHE A 92 5.63 5.07 -20.00
N SER A 93 5.78 5.19 -21.29
CA SER A 93 6.86 5.91 -21.99
C SER A 93 8.28 5.57 -21.57
N GLY A 94 9.05 5.04 -22.51
CA GLY A 94 10.44 4.64 -22.29
C GLY A 94 10.99 3.87 -23.47
N PRO A 95 11.45 2.61 -23.28
CA PRO A 95 11.98 1.79 -24.37
C PRO A 95 10.97 1.58 -25.49
N TYR A 96 11.48 1.26 -26.68
CA TYR A 96 10.70 1.10 -27.92
C TYR A 96 9.43 0.22 -27.79
N LEU A 97 9.44 -0.76 -26.89
CA LEU A 97 8.26 -1.59 -26.64
C LEU A 97 7.06 -0.77 -26.13
N SER A 98 7.31 0.26 -25.32
CA SER A 98 6.23 1.16 -24.88
C SER A 98 5.56 1.86 -26.05
N THR A 99 6.36 2.38 -27.00
CA THR A 99 5.82 3.03 -28.19
C THR A 99 5.06 2.05 -29.09
N LEU A 100 5.51 0.79 -29.20
CA LEU A 100 4.84 -0.22 -29.99
C LEU A 100 3.50 -0.68 -29.42
N THR A 101 3.37 -0.67 -28.11
CA THR A 101 2.20 -1.21 -27.40
C THR A 101 1.38 -0.14 -26.73
N GLU A 102 1.80 1.14 -26.87
CA GLU A 102 1.12 2.31 -26.34
C GLU A 102 0.65 2.15 -24.88
N GLY A 103 1.50 1.47 -24.05
CA GLY A 103 1.25 1.21 -22.64
C GLY A 103 0.63 -0.14 -22.31
N GLU A 104 0.01 -0.87 -23.29
CA GLU A 104 -0.65 -2.16 -23.06
C GLU A 104 0.27 -3.19 -22.38
N ALA A 105 1.51 -3.35 -22.89
CA ALA A 105 2.46 -4.28 -22.30
C ALA A 105 2.83 -3.93 -20.85
N VAL A 106 2.82 -2.66 -20.49
CA VAL A 106 3.09 -2.19 -19.13
C VAL A 106 1.93 -2.55 -18.22
N ILE A 107 0.69 -2.20 -18.59
CA ILE A 107 -0.51 -2.52 -17.80
C ILE A 107 -0.62 -4.04 -17.57
N LYS A 108 -0.43 -4.86 -18.60
CA LYS A 108 -0.42 -6.32 -18.44
C LYS A 108 0.68 -6.80 -17.48
N SER A 109 1.84 -6.17 -17.52
CA SER A 109 2.93 -6.50 -16.59
C SER A 109 2.60 -6.07 -15.16
N MET A 110 1.97 -4.92 -14.97
CA MET A 110 1.52 -4.43 -13.65
C MET A 110 0.38 -5.30 -13.09
N ASN A 111 -0.57 -5.75 -13.91
CA ASN A 111 -1.58 -6.74 -13.52
C ASN A 111 -0.91 -8.02 -12.97
N TYR A 112 0.11 -8.52 -13.67
CA TYR A 112 0.87 -9.69 -13.22
C TYR A 112 1.65 -9.46 -11.91
N LEU A 113 2.12 -8.23 -11.66
CA LEU A 113 2.80 -7.88 -10.40
C LEU A 113 1.85 -7.90 -9.19
N GLY A 114 0.55 -7.75 -9.41
CA GLY A 114 -0.44 -7.66 -8.36
C GLY A 114 -0.34 -6.32 -7.60
N ILE A 115 -0.38 -5.23 -8.35
CA ILE A 115 -0.47 -3.86 -7.82
C ILE A 115 -1.77 -3.73 -7.03
N ASP A 116 -1.71 -3.17 -5.81
CA ASP A 116 -2.89 -2.93 -4.98
C ASP A 116 -3.55 -1.58 -5.31
N ALA A 117 -2.78 -0.59 -5.76
CA ALA A 117 -3.27 0.69 -6.30
C ALA A 117 -2.16 1.40 -7.07
N ALA A 118 -2.53 2.19 -8.07
CA ALA A 118 -1.62 3.11 -8.75
C ALA A 118 -2.24 4.51 -8.89
N CYS A 119 -1.42 5.53 -9.10
CA CYS A 119 -1.88 6.82 -9.59
C CYS A 119 -1.33 7.08 -11.00
N ILE A 120 -1.70 8.19 -11.60
CA ILE A 120 -1.25 8.62 -12.93
C ILE A 120 -0.19 9.71 -12.78
N GLY A 121 0.91 9.56 -13.48
CA GLY A 121 1.89 10.60 -13.74
C GLY A 121 1.67 11.29 -15.09
N ASN A 122 2.61 12.11 -15.52
CA ASN A 122 2.48 12.84 -16.78
C ASN A 122 2.72 11.96 -18.02
N HIS A 123 3.50 10.90 -17.89
CA HIS A 123 3.84 10.02 -19.01
C HIS A 123 2.71 9.06 -19.41
N GLU A 124 1.68 8.90 -18.63
CA GLU A 124 0.49 8.15 -19.02
C GLU A 124 -0.29 8.83 -20.15
N PHE A 125 -0.07 10.13 -20.36
CA PHE A 125 -0.70 10.91 -21.46
C PHE A 125 0.09 10.91 -22.77
N ASP A 126 1.30 10.38 -22.82
CA ASP A 126 2.20 10.48 -23.99
C ASP A 126 1.65 9.79 -25.25
N HIS A 127 0.82 8.78 -25.10
CA HIS A 127 0.15 8.10 -26.21
C HIS A 127 -1.28 8.64 -26.46
N GLY A 128 -1.60 9.79 -25.89
CA GLY A 128 -2.87 10.46 -26.04
C GLY A 128 -3.91 10.07 -24.99
N TRP A 129 -4.90 10.96 -24.88
CA TRP A 129 -5.95 10.87 -23.88
C TRP A 129 -6.81 9.61 -24.00
N ASP A 130 -7.25 9.30 -25.21
CA ASP A 130 -8.15 8.17 -25.45
C ASP A 130 -7.45 6.84 -25.14
N ASN A 131 -6.18 6.71 -25.56
CA ASN A 131 -5.37 5.54 -25.23
C ASN A 131 -5.20 5.39 -23.72
N MET A 132 -4.86 6.46 -23.01
CA MET A 132 -4.73 6.42 -21.55
C MET A 132 -6.02 5.90 -20.90
N LEU A 133 -7.19 6.38 -21.32
CA LEU A 133 -8.47 5.90 -20.79
C LEU A 133 -8.76 4.45 -21.13
N GLU A 134 -8.31 3.94 -22.28
CA GLU A 134 -8.42 2.52 -22.63
C GLU A 134 -7.51 1.67 -21.73
N GLN A 135 -6.27 2.08 -21.54
CA GLN A 135 -5.33 1.33 -20.70
C GLN A 135 -5.77 1.30 -19.22
N ILE A 136 -6.39 2.38 -18.71
CA ILE A 136 -6.98 2.38 -17.37
C ILE A 136 -8.06 1.29 -17.22
N LYS A 137 -8.85 1.04 -18.26
CA LYS A 137 -9.91 0.00 -18.23
C LYS A 137 -9.34 -1.41 -18.21
N GLU A 138 -8.17 -1.62 -18.82
CA GLU A 138 -7.47 -2.91 -18.85
C GLU A 138 -6.72 -3.21 -17.55
N ALA A 139 -6.56 -2.23 -16.67
CA ALA A 139 -5.93 -2.42 -15.37
C ALA A 139 -6.83 -3.25 -14.43
N GLU A 140 -6.29 -4.33 -13.86
CA GLU A 140 -6.96 -5.19 -12.87
C GLU A 140 -6.79 -4.66 -11.44
N PHE A 141 -6.28 -3.45 -11.30
CA PHE A 141 -6.06 -2.74 -10.04
C PHE A 141 -6.64 -1.32 -10.13
N PRO A 142 -7.03 -0.72 -8.99
CA PRO A 142 -7.56 0.65 -8.99
C PRO A 142 -6.47 1.65 -9.37
N ILE A 143 -6.78 2.46 -10.38
CA ILE A 143 -6.00 3.64 -10.72
C ILE A 143 -6.70 4.85 -10.12
N LEU A 144 -6.01 5.57 -9.24
CA LEU A 144 -6.55 6.62 -8.40
C LEU A 144 -6.30 7.99 -9.03
N ASN A 145 -7.31 8.86 -8.94
CA ASN A 145 -7.23 10.24 -9.38
C ASN A 145 -8.08 11.16 -8.52
N GLY A 146 -7.44 12.01 -7.73
CA GLY A 146 -8.11 12.97 -6.85
C GLY A 146 -8.03 14.42 -7.33
N ASN A 147 -7.29 14.73 -8.40
CA ASN A 147 -7.04 16.12 -8.81
C ASN A 147 -6.92 16.36 -10.33
N ILE A 148 -7.30 15.41 -11.17
CA ILE A 148 -7.42 15.64 -12.63
C ILE A 148 -8.90 15.82 -12.96
N PHE A 149 -9.25 16.99 -13.47
CA PHE A 149 -10.63 17.38 -13.74
C PHE A 149 -10.83 17.62 -15.23
N TYR A 150 -12.05 17.37 -15.73
CA TYR A 150 -12.46 17.90 -17.02
C TYR A 150 -12.48 19.43 -16.98
N GLU A 151 -12.33 20.06 -18.13
CA GLU A 151 -12.46 21.51 -18.28
C GLU A 151 -13.83 21.97 -17.76
N GLY A 152 -13.83 22.78 -16.69
CA GLY A 152 -15.01 23.19 -15.94
C GLY A 152 -15.05 22.60 -14.52
N PRO A 153 -15.87 23.15 -13.62
CA PRO A 153 -15.76 22.88 -12.21
C PRO A 153 -16.24 21.47 -11.84
N ASP A 154 -15.49 20.84 -10.99
CA ASP A 154 -15.89 19.81 -10.04
C ASP A 154 -16.14 18.40 -10.58
N LYS A 155 -15.75 18.06 -11.81
CA LYS A 155 -15.88 16.70 -12.32
C LYS A 155 -14.53 16.06 -12.55
N LEU A 156 -14.15 15.14 -11.67
CA LEU A 156 -12.99 14.26 -11.88
C LEU A 156 -13.12 13.50 -13.21
N VAL A 157 -11.99 13.26 -13.85
CA VAL A 157 -11.94 12.52 -15.13
C VAL A 157 -12.49 11.11 -14.96
N TRP A 158 -12.20 10.46 -13.83
CA TRP A 158 -12.86 9.23 -13.37
C TRP A 158 -13.05 9.30 -11.87
N ASP A 159 -14.12 8.68 -11.39
CA ASP A 159 -14.57 8.77 -10.00
C ASP A 159 -13.89 7.73 -9.12
N ASN A 160 -12.59 7.86 -8.95
CA ASN A 160 -11.80 6.97 -8.11
C ASN A 160 -10.65 7.73 -7.39
N PRO A 161 -10.97 8.72 -6.54
CA PRO A 161 -9.95 9.56 -5.90
C PRO A 161 -9.14 8.84 -4.85
N TYR A 162 -9.71 7.83 -4.20
CA TYR A 162 -9.07 7.06 -3.14
C TYR A 162 -9.67 5.65 -3.03
N ILE A 163 -8.93 4.78 -2.35
CA ILE A 163 -9.45 3.49 -1.89
C ILE A 163 -9.16 3.30 -0.40
N ILE A 164 -9.87 2.36 0.21
CA ILE A 164 -9.57 1.87 1.55
C ILE A 164 -9.27 0.37 1.45
N LEU A 165 -8.05 -0.01 1.79
CA LEU A 165 -7.64 -1.41 1.90
C LEU A 165 -7.73 -1.87 3.35
N GLU A 166 -8.10 -3.11 3.57
CA GLU A 166 -8.07 -3.75 4.88
C GLU A 166 -6.95 -4.79 4.92
N ARG A 167 -6.00 -4.63 5.85
CA ARG A 167 -4.88 -5.54 6.06
C ARG A 167 -4.63 -5.69 7.56
N GLU A 168 -4.58 -6.91 8.06
CA GLU A 168 -4.33 -7.22 9.49
C GLU A 168 -5.21 -6.41 10.44
N GLY A 169 -6.47 -6.15 10.07
CA GLY A 169 -7.40 -5.34 10.83
C GLY A 169 -7.07 -3.83 10.85
N LEU A 170 -6.13 -3.38 10.01
CA LEU A 170 -5.90 -1.97 9.71
C LEU A 170 -6.75 -1.55 8.51
N ARG A 171 -7.32 -0.35 8.58
CA ARG A 171 -7.96 0.33 7.45
C ARG A 171 -7.00 1.37 6.89
N ILE A 172 -6.51 1.15 5.69
CA ILE A 172 -5.48 1.95 5.05
C ILE A 172 -6.12 2.74 3.92
N GLY A 173 -6.20 4.07 4.07
CA GLY A 173 -6.65 4.97 3.02
C GLY A 173 -5.50 5.32 2.08
N ILE A 174 -5.70 5.16 0.76
CA ILE A 174 -4.75 5.53 -0.28
C ILE A 174 -5.43 6.54 -1.19
N ILE A 175 -4.80 7.68 -1.40
CA ILE A 175 -5.29 8.77 -2.27
C ILE A 175 -4.30 8.89 -3.44
N GLY A 176 -4.80 8.96 -4.67
CA GLY A 176 -4.00 9.23 -5.86
C GLY A 176 -4.05 10.72 -6.22
N LEU A 177 -2.87 11.33 -6.35
CA LEU A 177 -2.72 12.71 -6.79
C LEU A 177 -1.70 12.77 -7.92
N HIS A 178 -2.05 13.49 -8.97
CA HIS A 178 -1.14 13.86 -10.06
C HIS A 178 -0.34 15.11 -9.64
N GLY A 179 0.99 15.09 -9.82
CA GLY A 179 1.92 16.18 -9.46
C GLY A 179 2.21 17.13 -10.61
#